data_44baadca02603b85935a9a445a5564db
#
_entry.id   44baadca02603b85935a9a445a5564db
#
_cell.length_a   1.000
_cell.length_b   1.000
_cell.length_c   1.000
_cell.angle_alpha   90.00
_cell.angle_beta   90.00
_cell.angle_gamma   90.00
#
_symmetry.space_group_name_H-M   'P 1'
#
loop_
_entity.id
_entity.type
_entity.pdbx_description
1 polymer ?
#
loop_
_entity_poly.entity_id
_entity_poly.type
_entity_poly.pdbx_seq_one_letter_code
_entity_poly.pdbx_strand_id
1 'polypeptide(L)'
;HTAADPTVECQKIPDLSLAVAEQFALQGKDVLVLLTDMTNFADSMKEIAITQEQVPSNRGYPGDLYSQLASRYEKAVDFDNAGSVTVLAVTTMPGDDVTHPVPDNTGYITEGQYYLKGGRIEPFGSLSRLKQNVNSSTRDDHRALMDGMIRLYANYKDTLEKKSMGFLMSSWDEKLLAFGKEFEEEMMDLSKNIPLEDALDLGWKILSDCFEPSETGIKTALIEKYWPKN
;
A
#
# COMPACT_ATOMS: atom_id res chain seq x y z
N HIS A 1 3.62 18.83 11.17
CA HIS A 1 3.70 18.73 12.65
C HIS A 1 4.44 17.47 13.08
N THR A 2 4.84 17.46 14.33
CA THR A 2 5.42 16.30 15.01
C THR A 2 4.56 15.92 16.22
N ALA A 3 4.78 14.76 16.83
CA ALA A 3 4.08 14.35 18.06
C ALA A 3 4.36 15.27 19.27
N ALA A 4 5.36 16.15 19.17
CA ALA A 4 5.69 17.14 20.21
C ALA A 4 4.95 18.48 20.05
N ASP A 5 4.25 18.68 18.94
CA ASP A 5 3.52 19.92 18.67
C ASP A 5 2.18 19.96 19.44
N PRO A 6 1.64 21.15 19.73
CA PRO A 6 0.35 21.27 20.41
C PRO A 6 -0.77 20.53 19.67
N THR A 7 -1.66 19.87 20.42
CA THR A 7 -2.80 19.08 19.92
C THR A 7 -3.62 19.84 18.87
N VAL A 8 -3.86 21.13 19.07
CA VAL A 8 -4.63 21.97 18.13
C VAL A 8 -3.90 22.13 16.78
N GLU A 9 -2.57 22.23 16.81
CA GLU A 9 -1.76 22.32 15.59
C GLU A 9 -1.82 21.00 14.83
N CYS A 10 -1.65 19.86 15.52
CA CYS A 10 -1.77 18.52 14.93
C CYS A 10 -3.11 18.33 14.22
N GLN A 11 -4.19 18.88 14.76
CA GLN A 11 -5.53 18.82 14.16
C GLN A 11 -5.66 19.74 12.92
N LYS A 12 -4.99 20.89 12.88
CA LYS A 12 -5.16 21.90 11.81
C LYS A 12 -4.22 21.75 10.62
N ILE A 13 -3.05 21.22 10.84
CA ILE A 13 -2.02 21.10 9.78
C ILE A 13 -2.47 20.29 8.55
N PRO A 14 -3.21 19.17 8.68
CA PRO A 14 -3.72 18.47 7.51
C PRO A 14 -4.61 19.36 6.63
N ASP A 15 -5.51 20.14 7.23
CA ASP A 15 -6.40 21.05 6.49
C ASP A 15 -5.63 22.15 5.76
N LEU A 16 -4.61 22.72 6.42
CA LEU A 16 -3.77 23.76 5.82
C LEU A 16 -2.94 23.22 4.64
N SER A 17 -2.37 22.02 4.79
CA SER A 17 -1.59 21.39 3.71
C SER A 17 -2.45 21.05 2.51
N LEU A 18 -3.67 20.55 2.72
CA LEU A 18 -4.63 20.25 1.65
C LEU A 18 -5.11 21.53 0.95
N ALA A 19 -5.36 22.61 1.69
CA ALA A 19 -5.73 23.89 1.09
C ALA A 19 -4.61 24.46 0.19
N VAL A 20 -3.34 24.32 0.57
CA VAL A 20 -2.19 24.69 -0.27
C VAL A 20 -2.13 23.80 -1.52
N ALA A 21 -2.35 22.51 -1.37
CA ALA A 21 -2.36 21.56 -2.49
C ALA A 21 -3.46 21.89 -3.51
N GLU A 22 -4.67 22.18 -3.04
CA GLU A 22 -5.80 22.61 -3.91
C GLU A 22 -5.44 23.87 -4.72
N GLN A 23 -4.76 24.86 -4.11
CA GLN A 23 -4.36 26.07 -4.82
C GLN A 23 -3.36 25.78 -5.96
N PHE A 24 -2.46 24.84 -5.79
CA PHE A 24 -1.54 24.42 -6.84
C PHE A 24 -2.26 23.60 -7.93
N ALA A 25 -3.16 22.72 -7.53
CA ALA A 25 -3.94 21.90 -8.48
C ALA A 25 -4.83 22.78 -9.37
N LEU A 26 -5.50 23.78 -8.81
CA LEU A 26 -6.29 24.76 -9.57
C LEU A 26 -5.45 25.59 -10.56
N GLN A 27 -4.13 25.66 -10.39
CA GLN A 27 -3.20 26.27 -11.33
C GLN A 27 -2.69 25.27 -12.40
N GLY A 28 -3.27 24.08 -12.49
CA GLY A 28 -2.92 23.04 -13.45
C GLY A 28 -1.75 22.16 -13.07
N LYS A 29 -1.39 22.08 -11.77
CA LYS A 29 -0.30 21.22 -11.28
C LYS A 29 -0.83 19.93 -10.69
N ASP A 30 -0.13 18.83 -10.95
CA ASP A 30 -0.35 17.57 -10.23
C ASP A 30 0.41 17.63 -8.90
N VAL A 31 -0.31 17.46 -7.80
CA VAL A 31 0.21 17.65 -6.45
C VAL A 31 0.13 16.36 -5.66
N LEU A 32 1.25 15.93 -5.08
CA LEU A 32 1.30 14.83 -4.12
C LEU A 32 1.37 15.40 -2.69
N VAL A 33 0.38 15.04 -1.86
CA VAL A 33 0.33 15.40 -0.44
C VAL A 33 0.70 14.19 0.40
N LEU A 34 1.72 14.33 1.24
CA LEU A 34 2.14 13.30 2.19
C LEU A 34 1.63 13.68 3.59
N LEU A 35 0.53 13.04 4.03
CA LEU A 35 0.01 13.18 5.40
C LEU A 35 0.73 12.13 6.27
N THR A 36 1.85 12.50 6.83
CA THR A 36 2.85 11.56 7.39
C THR A 36 2.44 10.94 8.73
N ASP A 37 1.42 11.46 9.41
CA ASP A 37 0.92 10.91 10.68
C ASP A 37 -0.56 11.27 10.93
N MET A 38 -1.45 10.48 10.35
CA MET A 38 -2.90 10.65 10.57
C MET A 38 -3.38 9.95 11.86
N THR A 39 -2.56 9.10 12.45
CA THR A 39 -2.84 8.55 13.80
C THR A 39 -2.73 9.67 14.83
N ASN A 40 -1.66 10.48 14.77
CA ASN A 40 -1.51 11.62 15.67
C ASN A 40 -2.63 12.67 15.47
N PHE A 41 -3.09 12.88 14.23
CA PHE A 41 -4.29 13.68 13.96
C PHE A 41 -5.50 13.14 14.72
N ALA A 42 -5.78 11.84 14.64
CA ALA A 42 -6.91 11.20 15.30
C ALA A 42 -6.78 11.22 16.84
N ASP A 43 -5.58 11.00 17.36
CA ASP A 43 -5.29 11.10 18.80
C ASP A 43 -5.50 12.53 19.31
N SER A 44 -5.14 13.53 18.52
CA SER A 44 -5.43 14.94 18.83
C SER A 44 -6.93 15.23 18.92
N MET A 45 -7.73 14.63 18.02
CA MET A 45 -9.20 14.73 18.13
C MET A 45 -9.72 14.09 19.40
N LYS A 46 -9.18 12.93 19.79
CA LYS A 46 -9.55 12.24 21.03
C LYS A 46 -9.25 13.10 22.27
N GLU A 47 -8.08 13.73 22.33
CA GLU A 47 -7.71 14.62 23.44
C GLU A 47 -8.63 15.83 23.54
N ILE A 48 -8.98 16.46 22.41
CA ILE A 48 -9.90 17.60 22.38
C ILE A 48 -11.31 17.16 22.80
N ALA A 49 -11.79 16.00 22.31
CA ALA A 49 -13.09 15.46 22.70
C ALA A 49 -13.19 15.19 24.21
N ILE A 50 -12.12 14.69 24.83
CA ILE A 50 -12.04 14.48 26.27
C ILE A 50 -12.15 15.82 27.03
N THR A 51 -11.43 16.85 26.59
CA THR A 51 -11.50 18.19 27.20
C THR A 51 -12.87 18.84 27.06
N GLN A 52 -13.63 18.46 26.05
CA GLN A 52 -14.99 18.91 25.78
C GLN A 52 -16.07 18.03 26.44
N GLU A 53 -15.67 17.03 27.23
CA GLU A 53 -16.57 16.06 27.87
C GLU A 53 -17.50 15.32 26.90
N GLN A 54 -17.06 15.12 25.65
CA GLN A 54 -17.81 14.37 24.64
C GLN A 54 -17.86 12.88 24.99
N VAL A 55 -18.99 12.24 24.65
CA VAL A 55 -19.16 10.80 24.87
C VAL A 55 -18.23 10.05 23.92
N PRO A 56 -17.30 9.23 24.44
CA PRO A 56 -16.38 8.49 23.61
C PRO A 56 -17.08 7.36 22.85
N SER A 57 -16.62 7.09 21.64
CA SER A 57 -17.01 5.95 20.82
C SER A 57 -15.92 4.85 20.87
N ASN A 58 -15.74 4.08 19.79
CA ASN A 58 -14.82 2.96 19.71
C ASN A 58 -13.39 3.35 20.13
N ARG A 59 -12.83 2.63 21.10
CA ARG A 59 -11.47 2.83 21.66
C ARG A 59 -11.20 4.26 22.18
N GLY A 60 -12.26 4.98 22.53
CA GLY A 60 -12.17 6.34 23.07
C GLY A 60 -12.04 7.45 22.03
N TYR A 61 -12.12 7.14 20.74
CA TYR A 61 -12.20 8.14 19.70
C TYR A 61 -13.58 8.80 19.65
N PRO A 62 -13.69 10.05 19.15
CA PRO A 62 -15.00 10.69 18.98
C PRO A 62 -15.83 9.99 17.91
N GLY A 63 -17.16 10.07 18.00
CA GLY A 63 -18.08 9.38 17.11
C GLY A 63 -18.03 9.84 15.66
N ASP A 64 -17.48 11.01 15.39
CA ASP A 64 -17.32 11.60 14.06
C ASP A 64 -15.94 11.35 13.42
N LEU A 65 -15.09 10.49 14.04
CA LEU A 65 -13.74 10.18 13.49
C LEU A 65 -13.77 9.84 12.00
N TYR A 66 -14.69 8.98 11.57
CA TYR A 66 -14.84 8.61 10.17
C TYR A 66 -15.05 9.84 9.27
N SER A 67 -16.03 10.67 9.61
CA SER A 67 -16.36 11.88 8.83
C SER A 67 -15.22 12.89 8.80
N GLN A 68 -14.47 12.99 9.89
CA GLN A 68 -13.30 13.87 9.97
C GLN A 68 -12.14 13.39 9.09
N LEU A 69 -11.89 12.08 9.05
CA LEU A 69 -10.90 11.50 8.13
C LEU A 69 -11.39 11.62 6.67
N ALA A 70 -12.64 11.27 6.39
CA ALA A 70 -13.23 11.31 5.06
C ALA A 70 -13.17 12.72 4.46
N SER A 71 -13.54 13.75 5.19
CA SER A 71 -13.53 15.12 4.70
C SER A 71 -12.15 15.62 4.26
N ARG A 72 -11.08 14.98 4.74
CA ARG A 72 -9.70 15.27 4.34
C ARG A 72 -9.24 14.40 3.19
N TYR A 73 -9.52 13.11 3.23
CA TYR A 73 -9.10 12.17 2.18
C TYR A 73 -9.86 12.36 0.86
N GLU A 74 -11.13 12.78 0.93
CA GLU A 74 -11.95 13.11 -0.24
C GLU A 74 -11.49 14.38 -0.99
N LYS A 75 -10.48 15.08 -0.48
CA LYS A 75 -9.79 16.16 -1.21
C LYS A 75 -8.77 15.64 -2.23
N ALA A 76 -8.50 14.35 -2.26
CA ALA A 76 -7.81 13.69 -3.36
C ALA A 76 -8.73 13.67 -4.58
N VAL A 77 -8.45 14.53 -5.57
CA VAL A 77 -9.35 14.79 -6.70
C VAL A 77 -8.55 15.13 -7.96
N ASP A 78 -9.11 14.77 -9.10
CA ASP A 78 -8.68 15.22 -10.42
C ASP A 78 -9.65 16.32 -10.88
N PHE A 79 -9.15 17.53 -11.09
CA PHE A 79 -9.96 18.69 -11.46
C PHE A 79 -10.15 18.78 -12.98
N ASP A 80 -11.37 18.92 -13.42
CA ASP A 80 -11.68 19.17 -14.83
C ASP A 80 -10.93 20.40 -15.34
N ASN A 81 -10.11 20.22 -16.37
CA ASN A 81 -9.30 21.29 -17.01
C ASN A 81 -8.28 21.98 -16.09
N ALA A 82 -7.85 21.31 -15.02
CA ALA A 82 -6.82 21.80 -14.12
C ALA A 82 -5.84 20.66 -13.77
N GLY A 83 -5.25 20.66 -12.61
CA GLY A 83 -4.38 19.59 -12.12
C GLY A 83 -5.09 18.65 -11.17
N SER A 84 -4.31 17.86 -10.44
CA SER A 84 -4.82 16.84 -9.52
C SER A 84 -4.20 16.94 -8.12
N VAL A 85 -4.91 16.39 -7.13
CA VAL A 85 -4.39 16.18 -5.78
C VAL A 85 -4.38 14.68 -5.49
N THR A 86 -3.20 14.12 -5.27
CA THR A 86 -3.01 12.75 -4.78
C THR A 86 -2.61 12.80 -3.30
N VAL A 87 -3.25 12.00 -2.46
CA VAL A 87 -2.98 11.96 -1.02
C VAL A 87 -2.44 10.59 -0.62
N LEU A 88 -1.28 10.57 0.04
CA LEU A 88 -0.78 9.42 0.77
C LEU A 88 -0.91 9.69 2.28
N ALA A 89 -1.86 9.02 2.92
CA ALA A 89 -2.12 9.11 4.35
C ALA A 89 -1.41 7.97 5.08
N VAL A 90 -0.51 8.30 6.01
CA VAL A 90 0.21 7.33 6.82
C VAL A 90 -0.49 7.18 8.17
N THR A 91 -0.77 5.94 8.54
CA THR A 91 -1.32 5.58 9.86
C THR A 91 -0.44 4.51 10.51
N THR A 92 -0.44 4.47 11.83
CA THR A 92 0.18 3.40 12.60
C THR A 92 -0.85 2.31 12.93
N MET A 93 -0.37 1.07 13.03
CA MET A 93 -1.19 -0.08 13.44
C MET A 93 -0.62 -0.65 14.75
N PRO A 94 -1.05 -0.16 15.93
CA PRO A 94 -0.58 -0.68 17.20
C PRO A 94 -0.85 -2.18 17.35
N GLY A 95 0.22 -2.96 17.59
CA GLY A 95 0.12 -4.42 17.69
C GLY A 95 -0.21 -5.16 16.40
N ASP A 96 0.09 -4.57 15.23
CA ASP A 96 -0.30 -5.06 13.90
C ASP A 96 -1.83 -5.21 13.72
N ASP A 97 -2.62 -4.48 14.53
CA ASP A 97 -4.08 -4.55 14.52
C ASP A 97 -4.68 -3.67 13.42
N VAL A 98 -5.01 -4.28 12.30
CA VAL A 98 -5.67 -3.63 11.16
C VAL A 98 -7.09 -3.15 11.49
N THR A 99 -7.70 -3.67 12.58
CA THR A 99 -9.06 -3.27 13.03
C THR A 99 -9.03 -2.08 13.99
N HIS A 100 -7.85 -1.50 14.24
CA HIS A 100 -7.76 -0.25 14.99
C HIS A 100 -8.52 0.86 14.25
N PRO A 101 -9.32 1.70 14.94
CA PRO A 101 -10.24 2.65 14.30
C PRO A 101 -9.61 3.56 13.24
N VAL A 102 -8.35 3.97 13.42
CA VAL A 102 -7.69 4.88 12.48
C VAL A 102 -7.30 4.19 11.18
N PRO A 103 -6.51 3.10 11.15
CA PRO A 103 -6.22 2.38 9.91
C PRO A 103 -7.47 1.75 9.29
N ASP A 104 -8.42 1.23 10.07
CA ASP A 104 -9.64 0.63 9.57
C ASP A 104 -10.49 1.66 8.81
N ASN A 105 -10.81 2.81 9.41
CA ASN A 105 -11.55 3.88 8.74
C ASN A 105 -10.79 4.43 7.52
N THR A 106 -9.47 4.62 7.62
CA THR A 106 -8.63 5.05 6.50
C THR A 106 -8.74 4.07 5.33
N GLY A 107 -8.72 2.78 5.63
CA GLY A 107 -8.86 1.73 4.65
C GLY A 107 -10.22 1.71 3.95
N TYR A 108 -11.30 2.08 4.61
CA TYR A 108 -12.62 2.19 3.97
C TYR A 108 -12.75 3.41 3.05
N ILE A 109 -12.08 4.51 3.38
CA ILE A 109 -12.21 5.77 2.66
C ILE A 109 -11.30 5.81 1.42
N THR A 110 -10.06 5.32 1.56
CA THR A 110 -9.02 5.43 0.52
C THR A 110 -9.15 4.37 -0.57
N GLU A 111 -8.62 4.66 -1.77
CA GLU A 111 -8.64 3.75 -2.92
C GLU A 111 -7.58 2.65 -2.87
N GLY A 112 -6.61 2.75 -2.00
CA GLY A 112 -5.58 1.73 -1.81
C GLY A 112 -4.98 1.76 -0.42
N GLN A 113 -4.41 0.63 -0.01
CA GLN A 113 -3.77 0.45 1.29
C GLN A 113 -2.48 -0.32 1.08
N TYR A 114 -1.39 0.17 1.66
CA TYR A 114 -0.09 -0.50 1.66
C TYR A 114 0.31 -0.79 3.09
N TYR A 115 0.32 -2.07 3.45
CA TYR A 115 0.80 -2.49 4.76
C TYR A 115 2.31 -2.64 4.75
N LEU A 116 2.97 -2.03 5.75
CA LEU A 116 4.39 -2.14 5.96
C LEU A 116 4.66 -3.09 7.13
N LYS A 117 5.47 -4.10 6.91
CA LYS A 117 5.90 -5.06 7.94
C LYS A 117 7.41 -5.29 7.85
N GLY A 118 8.12 -5.08 8.96
CA GLY A 118 9.57 -5.25 8.98
C GLY A 118 10.32 -4.33 7.98
N GLY A 119 9.80 -3.12 7.71
CA GLY A 119 10.41 -2.16 6.79
C GLY A 119 10.16 -2.44 5.31
N ARG A 120 9.27 -3.39 4.96
CA ARG A 120 8.89 -3.73 3.58
C ARG A 120 7.39 -3.65 3.39
N ILE A 121 6.96 -3.42 2.15
CA ILE A 121 5.55 -3.54 1.79
C ILE A 121 5.17 -5.02 1.87
N GLU A 122 4.04 -5.32 2.50
CA GLU A 122 3.42 -6.65 2.50
C GLU A 122 2.41 -6.73 1.34
N PRO A 123 2.77 -7.34 0.19
CA PRO A 123 1.98 -7.20 -1.03
C PRO A 123 0.68 -8.02 -1.01
N PHE A 124 0.62 -9.12 -0.25
CA PHE A 124 -0.59 -9.95 -0.19
C PHE A 124 -1.71 -9.30 0.62
N GLY A 125 -1.38 -8.66 1.74
CA GLY A 125 -2.32 -7.93 2.58
C GLY A 125 -2.66 -6.53 2.04
N SER A 126 -1.86 -6.00 1.12
CA SER A 126 -2.09 -4.69 0.51
C SER A 126 -3.18 -4.75 -0.57
N LEU A 127 -3.89 -3.65 -0.75
CA LEU A 127 -5.04 -3.57 -1.64
C LEU A 127 -4.99 -2.31 -2.52
N SER A 128 -5.34 -2.43 -3.79
CA SER A 128 -5.70 -1.31 -4.66
C SER A 128 -7.07 -1.56 -5.30
N ARG A 129 -8.04 -0.69 -5.01
CA ARG A 129 -9.39 -0.74 -5.63
C ARG A 129 -9.35 -0.32 -7.10
N LEU A 130 -8.39 0.52 -7.47
CA LEU A 130 -8.22 1.03 -8.84
C LEU A 130 -7.42 0.08 -9.74
N LYS A 131 -6.96 -1.07 -9.24
CA LYS A 131 -6.17 -2.04 -9.99
C LYS A 131 -6.81 -2.44 -11.34
N GLN A 132 -8.14 -2.47 -11.41
CA GLN A 132 -8.83 -2.83 -12.66
C GLN A 132 -8.75 -1.72 -13.73
N ASN A 133 -8.61 -0.48 -13.31
CA ASN A 133 -8.63 0.68 -14.21
C ASN A 133 -7.30 0.86 -14.96
N VAL A 134 -6.20 0.32 -14.43
CA VAL A 134 -4.87 0.40 -15.06
C VAL A 134 -4.66 -0.59 -16.20
N ASN A 135 -5.50 -1.62 -16.35
CA ASN A 135 -5.33 -2.67 -17.37
C ASN A 135 -5.28 -2.17 -18.81
N SER A 136 -5.87 -1.01 -19.11
CA SER A 136 -5.88 -0.40 -20.45
C SER A 136 -4.74 0.60 -20.68
N SER A 137 -4.05 1.02 -19.63
CA SER A 137 -2.98 2.01 -19.67
C SER A 137 -1.58 1.44 -19.45
N THR A 138 -1.47 0.16 -19.11
CA THR A 138 -0.21 -0.54 -18.89
C THR A 138 -0.08 -1.77 -19.79
N ARG A 139 1.09 -2.39 -19.81
CA ARG A 139 1.37 -3.60 -20.58
C ARG A 139 0.38 -4.73 -20.22
N ASP A 140 -0.03 -5.51 -21.22
CA ASP A 140 -1.11 -6.50 -21.10
C ASP A 140 -0.83 -7.68 -20.13
N ASP A 141 0.44 -7.91 -19.79
CA ASP A 141 0.86 -8.90 -18.80
C ASP A 141 0.87 -8.39 -17.36
N HIS A 142 0.87 -7.05 -17.13
CA HIS A 142 1.09 -6.42 -15.84
C HIS A 142 0.24 -7.06 -14.73
N ARG A 143 -1.07 -7.13 -14.92
CA ARG A 143 -1.97 -7.70 -13.91
C ARG A 143 -1.69 -9.17 -13.62
N ALA A 144 -1.55 -9.97 -14.68
CA ALA A 144 -1.41 -11.42 -14.53
C ALA A 144 -0.07 -11.79 -13.90
N LEU A 145 1.00 -11.08 -14.29
CA LEU A 145 2.33 -11.25 -13.72
C LEU A 145 2.33 -10.90 -12.22
N MET A 146 1.84 -9.71 -11.85
CA MET A 146 1.82 -9.27 -10.46
C MET A 146 0.92 -10.15 -9.58
N ASP A 147 -0.25 -10.56 -10.07
CA ASP A 147 -1.12 -11.49 -9.33
C ASP A 147 -0.45 -12.85 -9.10
N GLY A 148 0.29 -13.34 -10.09
CA GLY A 148 1.08 -14.57 -9.98
C GLY A 148 2.20 -14.45 -8.95
N MET A 149 2.98 -13.38 -9.03
CA MET A 149 4.09 -13.12 -8.10
C MET A 149 3.61 -12.91 -6.65
N ILE A 150 2.55 -12.14 -6.43
CA ILE A 150 1.97 -11.91 -5.10
C ILE A 150 1.50 -13.23 -4.47
N ARG A 151 0.85 -14.11 -5.25
CA ARG A 151 0.43 -15.43 -4.79
C ARG A 151 1.62 -16.33 -4.43
N LEU A 152 2.65 -16.36 -5.28
CA LEU A 152 3.87 -17.12 -4.99
C LEU A 152 4.61 -16.58 -3.78
N TYR A 153 4.59 -15.27 -3.58
CA TYR A 153 5.17 -14.65 -2.40
C TYR A 153 4.42 -14.99 -1.11
N ALA A 154 3.08 -15.09 -1.15
CA ALA A 154 2.32 -15.59 -0.02
C ALA A 154 2.72 -17.04 0.34
N ASN A 155 2.83 -17.91 -0.66
CA ASN A 155 3.31 -19.29 -0.47
C ASN A 155 4.75 -19.33 0.09
N TYR A 156 5.61 -18.42 -0.32
CA TYR A 156 6.95 -18.26 0.24
C TYR A 156 6.91 -17.93 1.74
N LYS A 157 6.04 -17.00 2.16
CA LYS A 157 5.88 -16.67 3.59
C LYS A 157 5.42 -17.87 4.40
N ASP A 158 4.45 -18.64 3.90
CA ASP A 158 4.01 -19.89 4.54
C ASP A 158 5.16 -20.91 4.62
N THR A 159 5.99 -20.98 3.58
CA THR A 159 7.16 -21.89 3.54
C THR A 159 8.23 -21.47 4.55
N LEU A 160 8.44 -20.15 4.75
CA LEU A 160 9.34 -19.67 5.80
C LEU A 160 8.86 -20.09 7.20
N GLU A 161 7.56 -20.02 7.47
CA GLU A 161 6.98 -20.48 8.73
C GLU A 161 7.20 -21.98 8.92
N LYS A 162 6.90 -22.80 7.91
CA LYS A 162 7.18 -24.26 7.94
C LYS A 162 8.64 -24.54 8.23
N LYS A 163 9.57 -23.83 7.58
CA LYS A 163 11.00 -23.97 7.77
C LYS A 163 11.41 -23.62 9.21
N SER A 164 10.85 -22.55 9.77
CA SER A 164 11.11 -22.12 11.15
C SER A 164 10.65 -23.15 12.19
N MET A 165 9.58 -23.90 11.87
CA MET A 165 9.05 -25.00 12.70
C MET A 165 9.82 -26.31 12.52
N GLY A 166 10.84 -26.36 11.64
CA GLY A 166 11.67 -27.55 11.43
C GLY A 166 11.06 -28.61 10.51
N PHE A 167 10.07 -28.26 9.70
CA PHE A 167 9.53 -29.20 8.69
C PHE A 167 10.54 -29.47 7.58
N LEU A 168 10.48 -30.67 7.02
CA LEU A 168 11.26 -31.02 5.82
C LEU A 168 10.74 -30.23 4.62
N MET A 169 11.67 -29.67 3.86
CA MET A 169 11.37 -28.90 2.65
C MET A 169 11.28 -29.82 1.42
N SER A 170 10.24 -29.65 0.63
CA SER A 170 10.12 -30.28 -0.69
C SER A 170 10.91 -29.48 -1.74
N SER A 171 11.07 -30.04 -2.93
CA SER A 171 11.67 -29.31 -4.06
C SER A 171 10.87 -28.04 -4.43
N TRP A 172 9.55 -28.07 -4.25
CA TRP A 172 8.68 -26.90 -4.42
C TRP A 172 8.97 -25.82 -3.36
N ASP A 173 9.10 -26.22 -2.11
CA ASP A 173 9.43 -25.29 -1.03
C ASP A 173 10.80 -24.62 -1.26
N GLU A 174 11.79 -25.37 -1.79
CA GLU A 174 13.10 -24.81 -2.13
C GLU A 174 13.01 -23.77 -3.25
N LYS A 175 12.20 -24.00 -4.30
CA LYS A 175 11.93 -23.04 -5.36
C LYS A 175 11.26 -21.77 -4.79
N LEU A 176 10.28 -21.92 -3.92
CA LEU A 176 9.62 -20.79 -3.27
C LEU A 176 10.57 -19.97 -2.40
N LEU A 177 11.50 -20.63 -1.68
CA LEU A 177 12.51 -19.93 -0.87
C LEU A 177 13.49 -19.14 -1.74
N ALA A 178 13.90 -19.70 -2.89
CA ALA A 178 14.75 -18.99 -3.85
C ALA A 178 14.03 -17.78 -4.45
N PHE A 179 12.80 -17.99 -4.93
CA PHE A 179 11.97 -16.94 -5.49
C PHE A 179 11.73 -15.79 -4.50
N GLY A 180 11.31 -16.11 -3.29
CA GLY A 180 10.98 -15.08 -2.30
C GLY A 180 12.18 -14.23 -1.91
N LYS A 181 13.36 -14.85 -1.82
CA LYS A 181 14.61 -14.13 -1.57
C LYS A 181 14.92 -13.16 -2.71
N GLU A 182 14.90 -13.63 -3.95
CA GLU A 182 15.20 -12.81 -5.13
C GLU A 182 14.18 -11.69 -5.31
N PHE A 183 12.89 -11.99 -5.12
CA PHE A 183 11.83 -10.99 -5.16
C PHE A 183 12.03 -9.88 -4.11
N GLU A 184 12.39 -10.24 -2.88
CA GLU A 184 12.68 -9.27 -1.81
C GLU A 184 13.92 -8.41 -2.11
N GLU A 185 14.98 -9.00 -2.67
CA GLU A 185 16.24 -8.31 -2.96
C GLU A 185 16.15 -7.44 -4.22
N GLU A 186 15.42 -7.87 -5.25
CA GLU A 186 15.40 -7.19 -6.54
C GLU A 186 14.21 -6.23 -6.72
N MET A 187 13.02 -6.57 -6.25
CA MET A 187 11.80 -5.78 -6.47
C MET A 187 11.30 -5.04 -5.23
N MET A 188 11.59 -5.54 -4.01
CA MET A 188 11.08 -4.93 -2.78
C MET A 188 12.13 -4.06 -2.06
N ASP A 189 13.29 -3.87 -2.64
CA ASP A 189 14.31 -2.99 -2.10
C ASP A 189 13.94 -1.51 -2.38
N LEU A 190 13.61 -0.78 -1.31
CA LEU A 190 13.21 0.63 -1.38
C LEU A 190 14.31 1.58 -1.85
N SER A 191 15.57 1.13 -1.95
CA SER A 191 16.67 1.91 -2.50
C SER A 191 16.69 1.91 -4.04
N LYS A 192 15.96 1.00 -4.68
CA LYS A 192 15.90 0.84 -6.14
C LYS A 192 14.72 1.65 -6.71
N ASN A 193 15.00 2.39 -7.78
CA ASN A 193 13.96 3.03 -8.59
C ASN A 193 13.91 2.35 -9.96
N ILE A 194 12.92 1.49 -10.15
CA ILE A 194 12.78 0.66 -11.36
C ILE A 194 11.56 1.17 -12.14
N PRO A 195 11.71 1.60 -13.41
CA PRO A 195 10.58 1.93 -14.27
C PRO A 195 9.62 0.73 -14.41
N LEU A 196 8.33 1.01 -14.64
CA LEU A 196 7.30 -0.03 -14.68
C LEU A 196 7.60 -1.16 -15.67
N GLU A 197 8.00 -0.82 -16.88
CA GLU A 197 8.31 -1.81 -17.93
C GLU A 197 9.50 -2.71 -17.53
N ASP A 198 10.55 -2.09 -16.97
CA ASP A 198 11.72 -2.82 -16.49
C ASP A 198 11.38 -3.71 -15.29
N ALA A 199 10.47 -3.27 -14.42
CA ALA A 199 9.96 -4.06 -13.29
C ALA A 199 9.15 -5.27 -13.78
N LEU A 200 8.38 -5.14 -14.86
CA LEU A 200 7.65 -6.26 -15.44
C LEU A 200 8.62 -7.27 -16.08
N ASP A 201 9.64 -6.82 -16.80
CA ASP A 201 10.66 -7.70 -17.36
C ASP A 201 11.48 -8.40 -16.29
N LEU A 202 11.84 -7.67 -15.22
CA LEU A 202 12.49 -8.24 -14.05
C LEU A 202 11.60 -9.30 -13.36
N GLY A 203 10.31 -9.07 -13.27
CA GLY A 203 9.35 -10.04 -12.73
C GLY A 203 9.33 -11.34 -13.52
N TRP A 204 9.31 -11.28 -14.86
CA TRP A 204 9.42 -12.47 -15.73
C TRP A 204 10.76 -13.19 -15.56
N LYS A 205 11.85 -12.45 -15.44
CA LYS A 205 13.17 -13.01 -15.18
C LYS A 205 13.20 -13.79 -13.88
N ILE A 206 12.78 -13.18 -12.75
CA ILE A 206 12.74 -13.85 -11.44
C ILE A 206 11.89 -15.12 -11.49
N LEU A 207 10.75 -15.09 -12.17
CA LEU A 207 9.94 -16.30 -12.34
C LEU A 207 10.68 -17.38 -13.12
N SER A 208 11.37 -17.02 -14.21
CA SER A 208 12.08 -17.99 -15.04
C SER A 208 13.32 -18.58 -14.38
N ASP A 209 13.95 -17.83 -13.48
CA ASP A 209 15.12 -18.31 -12.73
C ASP A 209 14.73 -19.34 -11.65
N CYS A 210 13.47 -19.30 -11.18
CA CYS A 210 13.01 -20.14 -10.06
C CYS A 210 12.02 -21.25 -10.46
N PHE A 211 11.23 -21.05 -11.51
CA PHE A 211 10.11 -21.94 -11.84
C PHE A 211 10.09 -22.35 -13.31
N GLU A 212 9.41 -23.47 -13.56
CA GLU A 212 8.99 -23.81 -14.91
C GLU A 212 7.71 -23.03 -15.28
N PRO A 213 7.48 -22.71 -16.58
CA PRO A 213 6.31 -21.94 -17.02
C PRO A 213 4.96 -22.44 -16.46
N SER A 214 4.76 -23.76 -16.44
CA SER A 214 3.55 -24.41 -15.95
C SER A 214 3.29 -24.24 -14.43
N GLU A 215 4.33 -23.95 -13.68
CA GLU A 215 4.26 -23.82 -12.21
C GLU A 215 3.76 -22.43 -11.78
N THR A 216 3.86 -21.43 -12.64
CA THR A 216 3.51 -20.04 -12.31
C THR A 216 2.01 -19.78 -12.25
N GLY A 217 1.20 -20.63 -12.90
CA GLY A 217 -0.25 -20.46 -13.02
C GLY A 217 -0.66 -19.23 -13.84
N ILE A 218 0.25 -18.64 -14.60
CA ILE A 218 -0.02 -17.57 -15.57
C ILE A 218 -0.52 -18.17 -16.87
N LYS A 219 -1.36 -17.43 -17.60
CA LYS A 219 -1.93 -17.90 -18.89
C LYS A 219 -0.83 -18.17 -19.91
N THR A 220 -0.93 -19.30 -20.61
CA THR A 220 0.05 -19.75 -21.64
C THR A 220 0.33 -18.69 -22.69
N ALA A 221 -0.67 -17.96 -23.17
CA ALA A 221 -0.48 -16.90 -24.15
C ALA A 221 0.47 -15.77 -23.70
N LEU A 222 0.46 -15.44 -22.40
CA LEU A 222 1.37 -14.43 -21.83
C LEU A 222 2.78 -15.04 -21.63
N ILE A 223 2.84 -16.31 -21.23
CA ILE A 223 4.11 -17.04 -21.11
C ILE A 223 4.80 -17.11 -22.49
N GLU A 224 4.11 -17.49 -23.56
CA GLU A 224 4.66 -17.55 -24.91
C GLU A 224 5.22 -16.20 -25.39
N LYS A 225 4.61 -15.10 -24.93
CA LYS A 225 4.96 -13.74 -25.33
C LYS A 225 6.12 -13.15 -24.53
N TYR A 226 6.14 -13.37 -23.23
CA TYR A 226 7.01 -12.64 -22.29
C TYR A 226 8.03 -13.50 -21.53
N TRP A 227 7.86 -14.85 -21.53
CA TRP A 227 8.83 -15.71 -20.87
C TRP A 227 10.21 -15.57 -21.52
N PRO A 228 11.28 -15.34 -20.73
CA PRO A 228 12.63 -15.24 -21.26
C PRO A 228 12.99 -16.47 -22.11
N LYS A 229 13.46 -16.24 -23.31
CA LYS A 229 13.96 -17.30 -24.18
C LYS A 229 15.45 -17.47 -23.91
N ASN A 230 15.85 -18.63 -23.40
CA ASN A 230 17.24 -19.03 -23.26
C ASN A 230 17.95 -19.05 -24.60
#